data_1fe245e940e7a75a168e18d7d8270454
#
_entry.id   1fe245e940e7a75a168e18d7d8270454
#
_cell.length_a   1.000
_cell.length_b   1.000
_cell.length_c   1.000
_cell.angle_alpha   90.00
_cell.angle_beta   90.00
_cell.angle_gamma   90.00
#
_symmetry.space_group_name_H-M   'P 1'
#
loop_
_entity.id
_entity.type
_entity.pdbx_description
1 polymer ?
#
loop_
_entity_poly.entity_id
_entity_poly.type
_entity_poly.pdbx_seq_one_letter_code
_entity_poly.pdbx_strand_id
1 'polypeptide(L)'
;MKYNAICLLKGKNTCVASFDGRLAINTSGNPGMATAGSGDVLTGMITAFAGQGLKLFDATCLGAFLHGKAGDEAAFEIGQISVMARDIIEHIPKAIESL
;
A
#
# COMPACT_ATOMS: atom_id res chain seq x y z
N MET A 1 4.40 -8.17 28.62
CA MET A 1 4.58 -8.81 27.30
C MET A 1 4.55 -7.76 26.22
N LYS A 2 5.50 -7.82 25.33
CA LYS A 2 5.58 -6.85 24.23
C LYS A 2 5.04 -7.47 22.95
N TYR A 3 4.18 -6.75 22.28
CA TYR A 3 3.68 -7.14 20.98
C TYR A 3 4.39 -6.32 19.91
N ASN A 4 5.03 -6.98 18.96
CA ASN A 4 5.63 -6.33 17.80
C ASN A 4 4.62 -6.32 16.68
N ALA A 5 3.51 -5.62 16.90
CA ALA A 5 2.46 -5.51 15.90
C ALA A 5 2.49 -4.14 15.25
N ILE A 6 2.16 -4.13 13.96
CA ILE A 6 1.98 -2.93 13.17
C ILE A 6 0.48 -2.82 12.86
N CYS A 7 -0.08 -1.67 13.12
CA CYS A 7 -1.47 -1.39 12.82
C CYS A 7 -1.56 -0.52 11.56
N LEU A 8 -2.32 -0.96 10.58
CA LEU A 8 -2.57 -0.20 9.36
C LEU A 8 -4.06 0.15 9.34
N LEU A 9 -4.34 1.45 9.48
CA LEU A 9 -5.70 1.97 9.45
C LEU A 9 -5.96 2.59 8.09
N LYS A 10 -6.85 1.98 7.34
CA LYS A 10 -7.21 2.44 6.00
C LYS A 10 -8.32 3.48 6.07
N GLY A 11 -8.28 4.42 5.17
CA GLY A 11 -9.25 5.49 5.07
C GLY A 11 -8.81 6.46 3.98
N LYS A 12 -9.24 7.71 4.10
CA LYS A 12 -8.83 8.73 3.14
C LYS A 12 -7.30 8.86 3.07
N ASN A 13 -6.66 8.79 4.24
CA ASN A 13 -5.20 8.69 4.33
C ASN A 13 -4.88 7.45 5.16
N THR A 14 -4.15 6.51 4.58
CA THR A 14 -3.75 5.31 5.31
C THR A 14 -2.73 5.68 6.38
N CYS A 15 -3.00 5.24 7.59
CA CYS A 15 -2.13 5.50 8.74
C CYS A 15 -1.46 4.19 9.17
N VAL A 16 -0.14 4.19 9.28
CA VAL A 16 0.65 3.06 9.75
C VAL A 16 1.23 3.41 11.11
N ALA A 17 0.92 2.61 12.11
CA ALA A 17 1.39 2.84 13.48
C ALA A 17 2.05 1.59 14.03
N SER A 18 3.10 1.79 14.82
CA SER A 18 3.75 0.71 15.56
C SER A 18 3.61 0.92 17.05
N PHE A 19 3.74 -0.17 17.83
CA PHE A 19 3.61 -0.10 19.29
C PHE A 19 4.76 0.65 19.95
N ASP A 20 5.87 0.89 19.25
CA ASP A 20 6.99 1.68 19.78
C ASP A 20 6.81 3.18 19.55
N GLY A 21 5.64 3.61 19.09
CA GLY A 21 5.29 5.02 18.92
C GLY A 21 5.58 5.60 17.55
N ARG A 22 6.07 4.81 16.60
CA ARG A 22 6.27 5.31 15.23
C ARG A 22 4.93 5.44 14.51
N LEU A 23 4.80 6.50 13.74
CA LEU A 23 3.58 6.80 12.99
C LEU A 23 3.96 7.34 11.61
N ALA A 24 3.32 6.81 10.59
CA ALA A 24 3.46 7.30 9.22
C ALA A 24 2.07 7.48 8.60
N ILE A 25 1.90 8.54 7.83
CA ILE A 25 0.66 8.80 7.11
C ILE A 25 0.96 8.73 5.63
N ASN A 26 0.25 7.84 4.93
CA ASN A 26 0.37 7.70 3.49
C ASN A 26 -0.71 8.51 2.81
N THR A 27 -0.30 9.39 1.89
CA THR A 27 -1.22 10.24 1.14
C THR A 27 -1.42 9.78 -0.31
N SER A 28 -0.76 8.70 -0.71
CA SER A 28 -0.99 8.12 -2.04
C SER A 28 -2.29 7.34 -2.10
N GLY A 29 -2.78 7.11 -3.29
CA GLY A 29 -4.02 6.36 -3.49
C GLY A 29 -5.20 7.25 -3.84
N ASN A 30 -6.31 6.62 -4.24
CA ASN A 30 -7.52 7.31 -4.67
C ASN A 30 -8.74 6.42 -4.37
N PRO A 31 -9.97 6.98 -4.43
CA PRO A 31 -11.18 6.22 -4.14
C PRO A 31 -11.44 5.03 -5.07
N GLY A 32 -10.88 5.05 -6.29
CA GLY A 32 -11.01 3.93 -7.24
C GLY A 32 -10.37 2.65 -6.74
N MET A 33 -9.49 2.74 -5.76
CA MET A 33 -8.82 1.58 -5.17
C MET A 33 -9.70 0.80 -4.20
N ALA A 34 -10.88 1.31 -3.85
CA ALA A 34 -11.86 0.59 -3.03
C ALA A 34 -12.58 -0.46 -3.90
N THR A 35 -11.85 -1.48 -4.31
CA THR A 35 -12.33 -2.55 -5.18
C THR A 35 -11.95 -3.90 -4.58
N ALA A 36 -12.69 -4.95 -4.98
CA ALA A 36 -12.46 -6.30 -4.46
C ALA A 36 -11.02 -6.76 -4.76
N GLY A 37 -10.35 -7.29 -3.75
CA GLY A 37 -8.99 -7.82 -3.88
C GLY A 37 -7.88 -6.79 -3.70
N SER A 38 -8.20 -5.50 -3.61
CA SER A 38 -7.19 -4.45 -3.42
C SER A 38 -6.41 -4.63 -2.12
N GLY A 39 -7.09 -5.00 -1.04
CA GLY A 39 -6.45 -5.28 0.26
C GLY A 39 -5.51 -6.48 0.20
N ASP A 40 -5.86 -7.50 -0.58
CA ASP A 40 -5.01 -8.68 -0.77
C ASP A 40 -3.73 -8.31 -1.51
N VAL A 41 -3.81 -7.42 -2.50
CA VAL A 41 -2.64 -6.90 -3.20
C VAL A 41 -1.72 -6.17 -2.23
N LEU A 42 -2.27 -5.32 -1.40
CA LEU A 42 -1.49 -4.58 -0.39
C LEU A 42 -0.78 -5.54 0.57
N THR A 43 -1.51 -6.54 1.07
CA THR A 43 -0.93 -7.56 1.97
C THR A 43 0.22 -8.30 1.29
N GLY A 44 0.04 -8.68 0.04
CA GLY A 44 1.07 -9.35 -0.74
C GLY A 44 2.32 -8.49 -0.91
N MET A 45 2.16 -7.20 -1.18
CA MET A 45 3.28 -6.27 -1.32
C MET A 45 4.06 -6.13 -0.01
N ILE A 46 3.36 -5.94 1.11
CA ILE A 46 3.99 -5.81 2.43
C ILE A 46 4.76 -7.09 2.77
N THR A 47 4.15 -8.25 2.53
CA THR A 47 4.78 -9.54 2.79
C THR A 47 6.04 -9.72 1.95
N ALA A 48 5.99 -9.34 0.66
CA ALA A 48 7.14 -9.44 -0.22
C ALA A 48 8.30 -8.56 0.26
N PHE A 49 8.02 -7.31 0.65
CA PHE A 49 9.06 -6.41 1.14
C PHE A 49 9.67 -6.90 2.46
N ALA A 50 8.84 -7.41 3.37
CA ALA A 50 9.33 -8.00 4.61
C ALA A 50 10.20 -9.24 4.33
N GLY A 51 9.80 -10.05 3.35
CA GLY A 51 10.57 -11.22 2.91
C GLY A 51 11.92 -10.87 2.31
N GLN A 52 12.07 -9.65 1.77
CA GLN A 52 13.33 -9.15 1.24
C GLN A 52 14.23 -8.52 2.29
N GLY A 53 13.83 -8.56 3.55
CA GLY A 53 14.66 -8.11 4.65
C GLY A 53 14.31 -6.78 5.27
N LEU A 54 13.27 -6.08 4.77
CA LEU A 54 12.82 -4.85 5.39
C LEU A 54 12.16 -5.15 6.73
N LYS A 55 12.39 -4.29 7.72
CA LYS A 55 11.66 -4.35 8.98
C LYS A 55 10.17 -4.15 8.72
N LEU A 56 9.34 -4.75 9.54
CA LEU A 56 7.89 -4.78 9.30
C LEU A 56 7.27 -3.39 9.15
N PHE A 57 7.68 -2.43 9.98
CA PHE A 57 7.16 -1.06 9.85
C PHE A 57 7.53 -0.46 8.49
N ASP A 58 8.79 -0.60 8.09
CA ASP A 58 9.27 -0.06 6.81
C ASP A 58 8.62 -0.76 5.63
N ALA A 59 8.46 -2.09 5.71
CA ALA A 59 7.77 -2.87 4.68
C ALA A 59 6.31 -2.42 4.54
N THR A 60 5.65 -2.14 5.66
CA THR A 60 4.26 -1.69 5.66
C THR A 60 4.13 -0.30 5.06
N CYS A 61 5.00 0.63 5.44
CA CYS A 61 5.00 1.99 4.90
C CYS A 61 5.29 1.99 3.40
N LEU A 62 6.31 1.26 2.96
CA LEU A 62 6.67 1.17 1.55
C LEU A 62 5.55 0.50 0.74
N GLY A 63 4.99 -0.58 1.28
CA GLY A 63 3.89 -1.30 0.63
C GLY A 63 2.67 -0.40 0.46
N ALA A 64 2.28 0.32 1.50
CA ALA A 64 1.13 1.24 1.44
C ALA A 64 1.38 2.37 0.43
N PHE A 65 2.58 2.93 0.42
CA PHE A 65 2.93 4.00 -0.52
C PHE A 65 2.91 3.51 -1.97
N LEU A 66 3.58 2.41 -2.25
CA LEU A 66 3.67 1.88 -3.62
C LEU A 66 2.32 1.34 -4.10
N HIS A 67 1.55 0.72 -3.22
CA HIS A 67 0.19 0.28 -3.54
C HIS A 67 -0.68 1.49 -3.94
N GLY A 68 -0.64 2.56 -3.16
CA GLY A 68 -1.37 3.78 -3.48
C GLY A 68 -0.88 4.43 -4.77
N LYS A 69 0.43 4.45 -4.98
CA LYS A 69 1.02 5.01 -6.20
C LYS A 69 0.64 4.19 -7.43
N ALA A 70 0.66 2.87 -7.33
CA ALA A 70 0.23 1.98 -8.40
C ALA A 70 -1.24 2.22 -8.75
N GLY A 71 -2.08 2.38 -7.74
CA GLY A 71 -3.50 2.71 -7.93
C GLY A 71 -3.71 4.08 -8.57
N ASP A 72 -2.89 5.07 -8.22
CA ASP A 72 -2.94 6.39 -8.84
C ASP A 72 -2.54 6.34 -10.31
N GLU A 73 -1.48 5.58 -10.64
CA GLU A 73 -1.06 5.38 -12.02
C GLU A 73 -2.16 4.68 -12.84
N ALA A 74 -2.78 3.65 -12.26
CA ALA A 74 -3.89 2.94 -12.91
C ALA A 74 -5.08 3.87 -13.13
N ALA A 75 -5.46 4.67 -12.12
CA ALA A 75 -6.57 5.59 -12.22
C ALA A 75 -6.33 6.68 -13.25
N PHE A 76 -5.09 7.17 -13.37
CA PHE A 76 -4.71 8.12 -14.39
C PHE A 76 -4.90 7.56 -15.79
N GLU A 77 -4.55 6.27 -15.98
CA GLU A 77 -4.59 5.63 -17.29
C GLU A 77 -5.99 5.21 -17.71
N ILE A 78 -6.77 4.62 -16.79
CA ILE A 78 -8.08 4.03 -17.12
C ILE A 78 -9.27 4.64 -16.37
N GLY A 79 -9.03 5.64 -15.52
CA GLY A 79 -10.07 6.29 -14.71
C GLY A 79 -10.35 5.55 -13.40
N GLN A 80 -10.71 6.30 -12.36
CA GLN A 80 -10.93 5.75 -11.01
C GLN A 80 -12.01 4.67 -10.97
N ILE A 81 -13.10 4.86 -11.74
CA ILE A 81 -14.24 3.95 -11.71
C ILE A 81 -13.86 2.57 -12.25
N SER A 82 -12.92 2.52 -13.19
CA SER A 82 -12.54 1.29 -13.89
C SER A 82 -11.42 0.51 -13.21
N VAL A 83 -10.79 1.05 -12.17
CA VAL A 83 -9.67 0.39 -11.51
C VAL A 83 -10.12 -0.89 -10.81
N MET A 84 -9.44 -1.99 -11.11
CA MET A 84 -9.60 -3.28 -10.46
C MET A 84 -8.26 -3.70 -9.82
N ALA A 85 -8.31 -4.71 -8.95
CA ALA A 85 -7.11 -5.18 -8.24
C ALA A 85 -5.96 -5.53 -9.21
N ARG A 86 -6.25 -6.19 -10.34
CA ARG A 86 -5.22 -6.55 -11.33
C ARG A 86 -4.59 -5.32 -11.97
N ASP A 87 -5.33 -4.23 -12.11
CA ASP A 87 -4.79 -2.99 -12.66
C ASP A 87 -3.76 -2.39 -11.72
N ILE A 88 -4.01 -2.48 -10.41
CA ILE A 88 -3.05 -2.06 -9.39
C ILE A 88 -1.79 -2.92 -9.51
N ILE A 89 -1.93 -4.24 -9.60
CA ILE A 89 -0.80 -5.16 -9.75
C ILE A 89 0.03 -4.81 -10.98
N GLU A 90 -0.61 -4.57 -12.12
CA GLU A 90 0.07 -4.26 -13.38
C GLU A 90 0.86 -2.96 -13.33
N HIS A 91 0.48 -2.03 -12.44
CA HIS A 91 1.14 -0.74 -12.30
C HIS A 91 2.19 -0.70 -11.18
N ILE A 92 2.38 -1.80 -10.44
CA ILE A 92 3.40 -1.88 -9.38
C ILE A 92 4.81 -1.64 -9.93
N PRO A 93 5.25 -2.27 -11.04
CA PRO A 93 6.60 -2.03 -11.57
C PRO A 93 6.84 -0.56 -11.90
N LYS A 94 5.86 0.12 -12.48
CA LYS A 94 5.96 1.54 -12.80
C LYS A 94 6.06 2.40 -11.54
N ALA A 95 5.30 2.05 -10.50
CA ALA A 95 5.37 2.74 -9.23
C ALA A 95 6.77 2.60 -8.59
N ILE A 96 7.34 1.40 -8.64
CA ILE A 96 8.68 1.14 -8.11
C ILE A 96 9.73 1.93 -8.87
N GLU A 97 9.64 1.98 -10.20
CA GLU A 97 10.57 2.73 -11.04
C GLU A 97 10.56 4.23 -10.75
N SER A 98 9.44 4.75 -10.23
CA SER A 98 9.30 6.17 -9.94
C SER A 98 9.92 6.59 -8.60
N LEU A 99 10.46 5.66 -7.83
CA LEU A 99 11.10 5.96 -6.54
C LEU A 99 12.39 6.78 -6.70
#